data_6da46df196f7d4ded1ed0293eb5c367b
#
_entry.id   6da46df196f7d4ded1ed0293eb5c367b
#
_cell.length_a   1.000
_cell.length_b   1.000
_cell.length_c   1.000
_cell.angle_alpha   90.00
_cell.angle_beta   90.00
_cell.angle_gamma   90.00
#
_symmetry.space_group_name_H-M   'P 1'
#
loop_
_entity.id
_entity.type
_entity.pdbx_description
1 polymer ?
#
loop_
_entity_poly.entity_id
_entity_poly.type
_entity_poly.pdbx_seq_one_letter_code
_entity_poly.pdbx_strand_id
1 'polypeptide(L)'
;MEYWDIYDKNKQLTGRKMKRNDWCLKEDEYHLTVLGVIRRPDGKYLITRRVLTKAWAPGWWEVSGGAAQAGESSEEAACREVLEETGLDVNGCVGGYMFTYHRENPGEGDNYFVDVYRF
;
A
#
# COMPACT_ATOMS: atom_id res chain seq x y z
N MET A 1 1.09 -17.86 3.62
CA MET A 1 0.29 -17.23 2.56
C MET A 1 -0.25 -15.90 3.04
N GLU A 2 -0.19 -14.89 2.20
CA GLU A 2 -0.64 -13.56 2.58
C GLU A 2 -2.14 -13.38 2.31
N TYR A 3 -2.83 -12.77 3.28
CA TYR A 3 -4.25 -12.41 3.16
C TYR A 3 -4.41 -10.91 3.29
N TRP A 4 -5.44 -10.38 2.65
CA TRP A 4 -5.82 -8.98 2.71
C TRP A 4 -7.21 -8.85 3.32
N ASP A 5 -7.40 -7.82 4.14
CA ASP A 5 -8.74 -7.47 4.63
C ASP A 5 -9.55 -6.83 3.51
N ILE A 6 -10.86 -7.10 3.49
CA ILE A 6 -11.79 -6.47 2.55
C ILE A 6 -12.51 -5.34 3.28
N TYR A 7 -12.47 -4.16 2.68
CA TYR A 7 -13.12 -2.94 3.17
C TYR A 7 -14.35 -2.63 2.33
N ASP A 8 -15.33 -1.93 2.94
CA ASP A 8 -16.47 -1.40 2.20
C ASP A 8 -16.14 -0.03 1.58
N LYS A 9 -17.10 0.59 0.90
CA LYS A 9 -16.90 1.88 0.24
C LYS A 9 -16.62 3.04 1.21
N ASN A 10 -16.91 2.86 2.48
CA ASN A 10 -16.62 3.85 3.54
C ASN A 10 -15.31 3.55 4.26
N LYS A 11 -14.49 2.67 3.69
CA LYS A 11 -13.20 2.25 4.24
C LYS A 11 -13.33 1.60 5.62
N GLN A 12 -14.43 0.90 5.85
CA GLN A 12 -14.66 0.13 7.07
C GLN A 12 -14.42 -1.34 6.79
N LEU A 13 -13.83 -2.03 7.77
CA LEU A 13 -13.60 -3.48 7.67
C LEU A 13 -14.92 -4.22 7.54
N THR A 14 -15.02 -5.12 6.56
CA THR A 14 -16.20 -5.98 6.38
C THR A 14 -16.14 -7.23 7.25
N GLY A 15 -14.98 -7.55 7.83
CA GLY A 15 -14.76 -8.81 8.53
C GLY A 15 -14.37 -9.97 7.61
N ARG A 16 -14.40 -9.75 6.30
CA ARG A 16 -14.00 -10.76 5.32
C ARG A 16 -12.58 -10.51 4.84
N LYS A 17 -11.91 -11.56 4.38
CA LYS A 17 -10.54 -11.53 3.90
C LYS A 17 -10.46 -12.20 2.53
N MET A 18 -9.41 -11.85 1.77
CA MET A 18 -9.12 -12.48 0.50
C MET A 18 -7.65 -12.92 0.48
N LYS A 19 -7.34 -13.91 -0.33
CA LYS A 19 -5.95 -14.26 -0.60
C LYS A 19 -5.33 -13.20 -1.49
N ARG A 20 -4.05 -12.96 -1.32
CA ARG A 20 -3.29 -12.06 -2.19
C ARG A 20 -3.46 -12.48 -3.66
N ASN A 21 -3.78 -11.51 -4.51
CA ASN A 21 -3.96 -11.68 -5.95
C ASN A 21 -5.13 -12.58 -6.36
N ASP A 22 -6.14 -12.74 -5.49
CA ASP A 22 -7.33 -13.51 -5.83
C ASP A 22 -8.28 -12.75 -6.78
N TRP A 23 -8.18 -11.44 -6.82
CA TRP A 23 -8.94 -10.54 -7.71
C TRP A 23 -10.45 -10.81 -7.69
N CYS A 24 -10.98 -11.04 -6.50
CA CYS A 24 -12.38 -11.41 -6.29
C CYS A 24 -13.27 -10.26 -5.83
N LEU A 25 -12.74 -9.03 -5.77
CA LEU A 25 -13.48 -7.89 -5.25
C LEU A 25 -14.61 -7.48 -6.18
N LYS A 26 -15.78 -7.31 -5.61
CA LYS A 26 -16.99 -6.86 -6.30
C LYS A 26 -17.14 -5.37 -6.15
N GLU A 27 -18.22 -4.82 -6.74
CA GLU A 27 -18.58 -3.42 -6.52
C GLU A 27 -18.67 -3.13 -5.02
N ASP A 28 -18.18 -1.97 -4.61
CA ASP A 28 -18.13 -1.52 -3.21
C ASP A 28 -17.29 -2.41 -2.28
N GLU A 29 -16.42 -3.25 -2.82
CA GLU A 29 -15.44 -4.03 -2.06
C GLU A 29 -14.03 -3.60 -2.44
N TYR A 30 -13.18 -3.35 -1.45
CA TYR A 30 -11.83 -2.79 -1.64
C TYR A 30 -10.80 -3.49 -0.78
N HIS A 31 -9.56 -3.58 -1.26
CA HIS A 31 -8.43 -3.86 -0.38
C HIS A 31 -7.66 -2.58 -0.10
N LEU A 32 -6.63 -2.64 0.74
CA LEU A 32 -5.86 -1.46 1.14
C LEU A 32 -4.43 -1.57 0.63
N THR A 33 -3.98 -0.52 -0.03
CA THR A 33 -2.59 -0.32 -0.44
C THR A 33 -2.06 0.89 0.30
N VAL A 34 -0.77 0.90 0.61
CA VAL A 34 -0.11 2.01 1.28
C VAL A 34 1.10 2.48 0.47
N LEU A 35 1.40 3.76 0.57
CA LEU A 35 2.62 4.35 0.04
C LEU A 35 3.34 5.08 1.16
N GLY A 36 4.65 4.85 1.28
CA GLY A 36 5.50 5.55 2.23
C GLY A 36 6.50 6.42 1.50
N VAL A 37 6.32 7.73 1.57
CA VAL A 37 7.20 8.71 0.94
C VAL A 37 8.22 9.16 1.97
N ILE A 38 9.52 9.03 1.66
CA ILE A 38 10.61 9.43 2.54
C ILE A 38 11.22 10.71 2.01
N ARG A 39 11.22 11.76 2.84
CA ARG A 39 11.78 13.06 2.48
C ARG A 39 13.04 13.33 3.31
N ARG A 40 14.11 13.70 2.65
CA ARG A 40 15.34 14.16 3.31
C ARG A 40 15.18 15.62 3.75
N PRO A 41 15.96 16.06 4.76
CA PRO A 41 15.94 17.47 5.19
C PRO A 41 16.25 18.49 4.08
N ASP A 42 17.00 18.08 3.03
CA ASP A 42 17.30 18.92 1.89
C ASP A 42 16.16 19.03 0.86
N GLY A 43 15.02 18.40 1.15
CA GLY A 43 13.84 18.42 0.28
C GLY A 43 13.79 17.35 -0.79
N LYS A 44 14.80 16.49 -0.87
CA LYS A 44 14.81 15.37 -1.83
C LYS A 44 14.02 14.18 -1.29
N TYR A 45 13.48 13.37 -2.20
CA TYR A 45 12.69 12.19 -1.88
C TYR A 45 13.45 10.94 -2.27
N LEU A 46 13.26 9.87 -1.48
CA LEU A 46 13.80 8.56 -1.81
C LEU A 46 12.84 7.85 -2.77
N ILE A 47 13.35 7.43 -3.90
CA ILE A 47 12.63 6.58 -4.84
C ILE A 47 13.42 5.31 -5.08
N THR A 48 12.72 4.23 -5.41
CA THR A 48 13.32 2.94 -5.73
C THR A 48 12.92 2.53 -7.14
N ARG A 49 13.73 1.66 -7.74
CA ARG A 49 13.45 1.15 -9.07
C ARG A 49 13.03 -0.31 -8.98
N ARG A 50 11.90 -0.64 -9.60
CA ARG A 50 11.44 -2.02 -9.65
C ARG A 50 12.43 -2.86 -10.44
N VAL A 51 12.76 -4.05 -9.91
CA VAL A 51 13.66 -4.97 -10.61
C VAL A 51 13.02 -5.44 -11.91
N LEU A 52 13.87 -5.78 -12.89
CA LEU A 52 13.40 -6.15 -14.22
C LEU A 52 12.60 -7.47 -14.25
N THR A 53 12.70 -8.27 -13.20
CA THR A 53 11.98 -9.56 -13.09
C THR A 53 10.56 -9.40 -12.55
N LYS A 54 10.14 -8.19 -12.15
CA LYS A 54 8.76 -7.96 -11.68
C LYS A 54 7.77 -8.11 -12.83
N ALA A 55 6.60 -8.69 -12.52
CA ALA A 55 5.54 -8.90 -13.50
C ALA A 55 4.88 -7.60 -13.96
N TRP A 56 4.77 -6.61 -13.02
CA TRP A 56 4.16 -5.32 -13.31
C TRP A 56 5.21 -4.22 -13.31
N ALA A 57 5.17 -3.36 -14.33
CA ALA A 57 6.02 -2.18 -14.46
C ALA A 57 7.51 -2.45 -14.17
N PRO A 58 8.15 -3.47 -14.77
CA PRO A 58 9.56 -3.76 -14.52
C PRO A 58 10.43 -2.57 -14.90
N GLY A 59 11.40 -2.24 -14.03
CA GLY A 59 12.33 -1.13 -14.27
C GLY A 59 11.77 0.26 -14.00
N TRP A 60 10.51 0.39 -13.61
CA TRP A 60 9.91 1.69 -13.29
C TRP A 60 10.40 2.19 -11.92
N TRP A 61 10.49 3.51 -11.80
CA TRP A 61 10.80 4.17 -10.53
C TRP A 61 9.52 4.36 -9.73
N GLU A 62 9.61 4.18 -8.41
CA GLU A 62 8.45 4.29 -7.53
C GLU A 62 8.84 4.72 -6.13
N VAL A 63 7.88 5.22 -5.36
CA VAL A 63 8.01 5.33 -3.91
C VAL A 63 7.68 3.98 -3.28
N SER A 64 8.13 3.74 -2.04
CA SER A 64 7.88 2.47 -1.35
C SER A 64 6.39 2.29 -1.09
N GLY A 65 5.89 1.09 -1.31
CA GLY A 65 4.50 0.78 -1.04
C GLY A 65 4.13 -0.64 -1.40
N GLY A 66 2.92 -1.01 -1.05
CA GLY A 66 2.36 -2.32 -1.32
C GLY A 66 1.05 -2.53 -0.60
N ALA A 67 0.51 -3.73 -0.71
CA ALA A 67 -0.76 -4.07 -0.07
C ALA A 67 -0.58 -4.30 1.43
N ALA A 68 -1.52 -3.77 2.21
CA ALA A 68 -1.59 -4.05 3.63
C ALA A 68 -2.05 -5.50 3.84
N GLN A 69 -1.42 -6.19 4.78
CA GLN A 69 -1.80 -7.55 5.15
C GLN A 69 -2.99 -7.52 6.11
N ALA A 70 -3.78 -8.59 6.12
CA ALA A 70 -4.89 -8.71 7.05
C ALA A 70 -4.41 -8.55 8.50
N GLY A 71 -5.12 -7.73 9.26
CA GLY A 71 -4.78 -7.45 10.65
C GLY A 71 -3.79 -6.31 10.85
N GLU A 72 -3.13 -5.81 9.81
CA GLU A 72 -2.26 -4.65 9.92
C GLU A 72 -3.08 -3.36 9.90
N SER A 73 -2.66 -2.37 10.71
CA SER A 73 -3.12 -1.01 10.49
C SER A 73 -2.43 -0.44 9.23
N SER A 74 -3.00 0.61 8.69
CA SER A 74 -2.44 1.33 7.54
C SER A 74 -1.00 1.79 7.83
N GLU A 75 -0.76 2.38 9.00
CA GLU A 75 0.56 2.86 9.40
C GLU A 75 1.57 1.72 9.55
N GLU A 76 1.16 0.61 10.19
CA GLU A 76 2.01 -0.57 10.32
C GLU A 76 2.41 -1.12 8.94
N ALA A 77 1.46 -1.16 8.01
CA ALA A 77 1.73 -1.61 6.64
C ALA A 77 2.72 -0.68 5.94
N ALA A 78 2.56 0.64 6.06
CA ALA A 78 3.46 1.61 5.45
C ALA A 78 4.88 1.48 6.00
N CYS A 79 5.03 1.36 7.32
CA CYS A 79 6.35 1.18 7.96
C CYS A 79 7.01 -0.13 7.53
N ARG A 80 6.24 -1.22 7.44
CA ARG A 80 6.75 -2.52 7.01
C ARG A 80 7.23 -2.46 5.56
N GLU A 81 6.46 -1.90 4.66
CA GLU A 81 6.83 -1.81 3.24
C GLU A 81 8.10 -0.95 3.06
N VAL A 82 8.21 0.17 3.76
CA VAL A 82 9.42 1.00 3.71
C VAL A 82 10.64 0.22 4.19
N LEU A 83 10.51 -0.50 5.31
CA LEU A 83 11.61 -1.29 5.85
C LEU A 83 12.03 -2.41 4.89
N GLU A 84 11.07 -3.13 4.32
CA GLU A 84 11.35 -4.22 3.39
C GLU A 84 12.03 -3.74 2.12
N GLU A 85 11.61 -2.60 1.57
CA GLU A 85 12.10 -2.12 0.28
C GLU A 85 13.36 -1.26 0.38
N THR A 86 13.57 -0.56 1.49
CA THR A 86 14.69 0.39 1.62
C THR A 86 15.66 0.06 2.75
N GLY A 87 15.28 -0.81 3.68
CA GLY A 87 16.04 -1.09 4.89
C GLY A 87 15.95 0.00 5.96
N LEU A 88 15.13 1.03 5.75
CA LEU A 88 15.00 2.12 6.71
C LEU A 88 13.84 1.88 7.67
N ASP A 89 14.12 1.98 8.98
CA ASP A 89 13.11 1.92 10.02
C ASP A 89 12.57 3.33 10.27
N VAL A 90 11.32 3.55 9.84
CA VAL A 90 10.65 4.85 9.98
C VAL A 90 9.68 4.90 11.16
N ASN A 91 9.64 3.86 11.99
CA ASN A 91 8.86 3.88 13.23
C ASN A 91 9.35 4.99 14.14
N GLY A 92 8.44 5.84 14.63
CA GLY A 92 8.78 6.95 15.48
C GLY A 92 9.39 8.16 14.78
N CYS A 93 9.52 8.13 13.45
CA CYS A 93 9.95 9.31 12.69
C CYS A 93 8.88 10.40 12.71
N VAL A 94 9.33 11.64 12.56
CA VAL A 94 8.43 12.78 12.38
C VAL A 94 7.78 12.64 11.01
N GLY A 95 6.46 12.64 11.00
CA GLY A 95 5.68 12.45 9.78
C GLY A 95 4.44 11.63 10.06
N GLY A 96 3.77 11.19 9.03
CA GLY A 96 2.59 10.38 9.21
C GLY A 96 1.65 10.45 8.02
N TYR A 97 0.41 10.12 8.30
CA TYR A 97 -0.65 10.08 7.30
C TYR A 97 -0.84 11.44 6.61
N MET A 98 -0.94 11.42 5.29
CA MET A 98 -1.17 12.61 4.47
C MET A 98 -2.57 12.63 3.88
N PHE A 99 -2.91 11.63 3.08
CA PHE A 99 -4.21 11.57 2.42
C PHE A 99 -4.50 10.16 1.92
N THR A 100 -5.76 9.93 1.54
CA THR A 100 -6.23 8.68 0.95
C THR A 100 -6.86 8.99 -0.41
N TYR A 101 -6.61 8.12 -1.38
CA TYR A 101 -7.39 8.08 -2.61
C TYR A 101 -7.81 6.63 -2.89
N HIS A 102 -8.67 6.45 -3.87
CA HIS A 102 -9.12 5.11 -4.25
C HIS A 102 -9.09 4.93 -5.76
N ARG A 103 -8.98 3.69 -6.17
CA ARG A 103 -9.13 3.28 -7.56
C ARG A 103 -10.16 2.17 -7.67
N GLU A 104 -10.93 2.21 -8.75
CA GLU A 104 -11.99 1.23 -8.99
C GLU A 104 -11.73 0.55 -10.34
N ASN A 105 -11.50 -0.77 -10.28
CA ASN A 105 -11.33 -1.61 -11.45
C ASN A 105 -12.27 -2.82 -11.32
N PRO A 106 -13.60 -2.61 -11.34
CA PRO A 106 -14.56 -3.67 -11.04
C PRO A 106 -14.50 -4.83 -12.03
N GLY A 107 -14.18 -4.55 -13.28
CA GLY A 107 -14.01 -5.60 -14.29
C GLY A 107 -12.84 -6.53 -14.02
N GLU A 108 -11.85 -6.09 -13.24
CA GLU A 108 -10.67 -6.87 -12.87
C GLU A 108 -10.75 -7.43 -11.45
N GLY A 109 -11.81 -7.09 -10.69
CA GLY A 109 -11.94 -7.48 -9.29
C GLY A 109 -10.89 -6.84 -8.40
N ASP A 110 -10.39 -5.65 -8.76
CA ASP A 110 -9.27 -4.97 -8.12
C ASP A 110 -9.58 -3.52 -7.77
N ASN A 111 -10.47 -3.34 -6.81
CA ASN A 111 -10.73 -2.01 -6.24
C ASN A 111 -9.88 -1.84 -4.98
N TYR A 112 -9.27 -0.68 -4.80
CA TYR A 112 -8.44 -0.47 -3.62
C TYR A 112 -8.41 0.98 -3.17
N PHE A 113 -8.19 1.16 -1.85
CA PHE A 113 -7.80 2.43 -1.25
C PHE A 113 -6.28 2.51 -1.20
N VAL A 114 -5.77 3.73 -1.31
CA VAL A 114 -4.34 4.01 -1.14
C VAL A 114 -4.19 5.06 -0.04
N ASP A 115 -3.57 4.66 1.06
CA ASP A 115 -3.20 5.58 2.14
C ASP A 115 -1.75 6.02 1.92
N VAL A 116 -1.53 7.32 1.87
CA VAL A 116 -0.21 7.90 1.61
C VAL A 116 0.36 8.48 2.90
N TYR A 117 1.58 8.07 3.24
CA TYR A 117 2.33 8.53 4.40
C TYR A 117 3.60 9.24 3.95
N ARG A 118 4.02 10.23 4.71
CA ARG A 118 5.31 10.88 4.53
C ARG A 118 6.11 10.79 5.83
N PHE A 119 7.33 10.29 5.70
CA PHE A 119 8.25 10.12 6.84
C PHE A 119 9.47 11.01 6.73
#